data_02608db3dafb45ea578dd5989050d00e
#
_entry.id   02608db3dafb45ea578dd5989050d00e
#
_cell.length_a   1.000
_cell.length_b   1.000
_cell.length_c   1.000
_cell.angle_alpha   90.00
_cell.angle_beta   90.00
_cell.angle_gamma   90.00
#
_symmetry.space_group_name_H-M   'P 1'
#
loop_
_entity.id
_entity.type
_entity.pdbx_description
1 polymer ?
#
loop_
_entity_poly.entity_id
_entity_poly.type
_entity_poly.pdbx_seq_one_letter_code
_entity_poly.pdbx_strand_id
1 'polypeptide(L)'
;MTLETLLRDGFAELGLPLDDTALRRYRLYADVLAEKNAVMNLTAIEGEEDVARLHFLDCVALLRGFEIAGKSLIDVGTGAGFPGLALKIACPSLKLTLLDSLDKRVGFLRECCEKLELADVSCIHARAEEAPAAYRAAFDFATSRAVARLRVLCELCLPLVKKGGLFLAMKGPEPDEELEEAQGAIRLLGGSVERVFRYQIPGTEVHHTVVAIRKTGDSPAKYPRPWAQIKKKPL
;
A
#
# COMPACT_ATOMS: atom_id res chain seq x y z
N MET A 1 -25.12 -7.86 -5.82
CA MET A 1 -24.64 -8.55 -4.59
C MET A 1 -24.30 -7.49 -3.55
N THR A 2 -24.41 -7.81 -2.25
CA THR A 2 -24.00 -6.87 -1.20
C THR A 2 -22.48 -6.90 -1.04
N LEU A 3 -21.89 -5.84 -0.46
CA LEU A 3 -20.45 -5.75 -0.17
C LEU A 3 -19.98 -6.96 0.67
N GLU A 4 -20.78 -7.36 1.67
CA GLU A 4 -20.45 -8.49 2.55
C GLU A 4 -20.38 -9.81 1.80
N THR A 5 -21.32 -10.07 0.87
CA THR A 5 -21.31 -11.27 0.03
C THR A 5 -20.04 -11.28 -0.84
N LEU A 6 -19.76 -10.16 -1.52
CA LEU A 6 -18.57 -10.01 -2.37
C LEU A 6 -17.27 -10.25 -1.60
N LEU A 7 -17.18 -9.73 -0.38
CA LEU A 7 -15.99 -9.93 0.46
C LEU A 7 -15.87 -11.38 0.93
N ARG A 8 -16.96 -12.02 1.38
CA ARG A 8 -16.92 -13.44 1.80
C ARG A 8 -16.47 -14.35 0.65
N ASP A 9 -17.03 -14.16 -0.53
CA ASP A 9 -16.68 -14.95 -1.71
C ASP A 9 -15.24 -14.70 -2.13
N GLY A 10 -14.81 -13.43 -2.19
CA GLY A 10 -13.45 -13.08 -2.58
C GLY A 10 -12.38 -13.53 -1.58
N PHE A 11 -12.63 -13.43 -0.27
CA PHE A 11 -11.70 -13.96 0.73
C PHE A 11 -11.60 -15.49 0.66
N ALA A 12 -12.73 -16.19 0.43
CA ALA A 12 -12.73 -17.64 0.21
C ALA A 12 -11.92 -18.02 -1.04
N GLU A 13 -12.10 -17.31 -2.17
CA GLU A 13 -11.32 -17.51 -3.40
C GLU A 13 -9.82 -17.28 -3.18
N LEU A 14 -9.46 -16.29 -2.36
CA LEU A 14 -8.08 -16.03 -1.97
C LEU A 14 -7.52 -17.04 -0.97
N GLY A 15 -8.36 -17.88 -0.35
CA GLY A 15 -7.97 -18.77 0.73
C GLY A 15 -7.57 -18.04 2.02
N LEU A 16 -8.13 -16.85 2.24
CA LEU A 16 -7.85 -16.00 3.39
C LEU A 16 -9.00 -16.06 4.42
N PRO A 17 -8.71 -16.00 5.73
CA PRO A 17 -9.75 -15.93 6.75
C PRO A 17 -10.44 -14.53 6.72
N LEU A 18 -11.75 -14.52 6.96
CA LEU A 18 -12.54 -13.30 7.13
C LEU A 18 -13.51 -13.52 8.29
N ASP A 19 -13.22 -12.93 9.43
CA ASP A 19 -14.13 -12.97 10.59
C ASP A 19 -15.19 -11.84 10.50
N ASP A 20 -16.21 -11.95 11.36
CA ASP A 20 -17.30 -10.98 11.36
C ASP A 20 -16.86 -9.59 11.85
N THR A 21 -15.77 -9.46 12.60
CA THR A 21 -15.21 -8.19 13.02
C THR A 21 -14.55 -7.47 11.83
N ALA A 22 -13.73 -8.20 11.07
CA ALA A 22 -13.14 -7.66 9.85
C ALA A 22 -14.21 -7.28 8.83
N LEU A 23 -15.24 -8.11 8.66
CA LEU A 23 -16.34 -7.84 7.75
C LEU A 23 -17.10 -6.56 8.13
N ARG A 24 -17.44 -6.37 9.42
CA ARG A 24 -18.05 -5.12 9.90
C ARG A 24 -17.16 -3.91 9.67
N ARG A 25 -15.85 -4.04 9.89
CA ARG A 25 -14.88 -2.96 9.63
C ARG A 25 -14.80 -2.59 8.15
N TYR A 26 -14.80 -3.56 7.24
CA TYR A 26 -14.85 -3.27 5.81
C TYR A 26 -16.14 -2.56 5.40
N ARG A 27 -17.30 -2.98 5.94
CA ARG A 27 -18.57 -2.28 5.69
C ARG A 27 -18.49 -0.83 6.17
N LEU A 28 -18.10 -0.61 7.41
CA LEU A 28 -17.99 0.73 7.97
C LEU A 28 -16.95 1.59 7.20
N TYR A 29 -15.84 0.99 6.75
CA TYR A 29 -14.86 1.69 5.93
C TYR A 29 -15.43 2.10 4.58
N ALA A 30 -16.19 1.24 3.92
CA ALA A 30 -16.88 1.57 2.66
C ALA A 30 -17.87 2.73 2.84
N ASP A 31 -18.64 2.72 3.92
CA ASP A 31 -19.62 3.77 4.23
C ASP A 31 -18.94 5.12 4.48
N VAL A 32 -17.89 5.14 5.31
CA VAL A 32 -17.09 6.35 5.60
C VAL A 32 -16.38 6.86 4.33
N LEU A 33 -15.84 5.95 3.52
CA LEU A 33 -15.21 6.32 2.25
C LEU A 33 -16.21 6.96 1.28
N ALA A 34 -17.40 6.37 1.12
CA ALA A 34 -18.45 6.91 0.23
C ALA A 34 -18.91 8.31 0.69
N GLU A 35 -19.15 8.49 1.99
CA GLU A 35 -19.51 9.79 2.57
C GLU A 35 -18.45 10.87 2.27
N LYS A 36 -17.18 10.56 2.52
CA LYS A 36 -16.08 11.52 2.35
C LYS A 36 -15.67 11.72 0.89
N ASN A 37 -15.83 10.69 0.04
CA ASN A 37 -15.50 10.81 -1.37
C ASN A 37 -16.37 11.87 -2.07
N ALA A 38 -17.62 12.02 -1.67
CA ALA A 38 -18.54 13.02 -2.20
C ALA A 38 -18.04 14.48 -2.06
N VAL A 39 -17.14 14.75 -1.09
CA VAL A 39 -16.64 16.10 -0.79
C VAL A 39 -15.13 16.25 -0.99
N MET A 40 -14.37 15.16 -1.01
CA MET A 40 -12.90 15.19 -1.00
C MET A 40 -12.25 14.65 -2.28
N ASN A 41 -12.98 13.94 -3.13
CA ASN A 41 -12.43 13.24 -4.29
C ASN A 41 -11.23 12.33 -3.90
N LEU A 42 -11.47 11.43 -2.96
CA LEU A 42 -10.43 10.53 -2.43
C LEU A 42 -10.07 9.42 -3.42
N THR A 43 -11.06 8.95 -4.17
CA THR A 43 -10.93 7.87 -5.17
C THR A 43 -11.90 8.09 -6.35
N ALA A 44 -11.50 7.61 -7.52
CA ALA A 44 -12.37 7.54 -8.70
C ALA A 44 -13.21 6.25 -8.73
N ILE A 45 -12.93 5.30 -7.85
CA ILE A 45 -13.68 4.04 -7.75
C ILE A 45 -14.86 4.26 -6.81
N GLU A 46 -16.05 4.06 -7.32
CA GLU A 46 -17.32 4.28 -6.63
C GLU A 46 -18.22 3.04 -6.74
N GLY A 47 -19.22 2.96 -5.84
CA GLY A 47 -20.12 1.82 -5.79
C GLY A 47 -19.56 0.64 -4.97
N GLU A 48 -20.48 -0.10 -4.34
CA GLU A 48 -20.11 -1.17 -3.41
C GLU A 48 -19.32 -2.29 -4.08
N GLU A 49 -19.68 -2.68 -5.29
CA GLU A 49 -19.02 -3.77 -6.00
C GLU A 49 -17.57 -3.43 -6.37
N ASP A 50 -17.35 -2.25 -6.94
CA ASP A 50 -16.01 -1.82 -7.34
C ASP A 50 -15.13 -1.54 -6.12
N VAL A 51 -15.66 -0.96 -5.05
CA VAL A 51 -14.93 -0.78 -3.79
C VAL A 51 -14.54 -2.12 -3.19
N ALA A 52 -15.45 -3.11 -3.17
CA ALA A 52 -15.14 -4.45 -2.66
C ALA A 52 -14.04 -5.12 -3.48
N ARG A 53 -14.13 -5.10 -4.81
CA ARG A 53 -13.21 -5.81 -5.71
C ARG A 53 -11.92 -5.06 -5.94
N LEU A 54 -12.01 -3.82 -6.46
CA LEU A 54 -10.84 -3.04 -6.94
C LEU A 54 -10.11 -2.29 -5.81
N HIS A 55 -10.71 -2.23 -4.61
CA HIS A 55 -10.01 -1.69 -3.44
C HIS A 55 -9.72 -2.79 -2.43
N PHE A 56 -10.73 -3.39 -1.78
CA PHE A 56 -10.50 -4.29 -0.66
C PHE A 56 -9.83 -5.60 -1.10
N LEU A 57 -10.44 -6.33 -2.04
CA LEU A 57 -9.91 -7.64 -2.48
C LEU A 57 -8.58 -7.50 -3.23
N ASP A 58 -8.41 -6.45 -4.04
CA ASP A 58 -7.12 -6.12 -4.67
C ASP A 58 -6.00 -5.96 -3.63
N CYS A 59 -6.28 -5.22 -2.55
CA CYS A 59 -5.28 -5.00 -1.49
C CYS A 59 -4.96 -6.28 -0.71
N VAL A 60 -5.99 -7.04 -0.29
CA VAL A 60 -5.77 -8.22 0.54
C VAL A 60 -5.19 -9.41 -0.23
N ALA A 61 -5.31 -9.44 -1.55
CA ALA A 61 -4.64 -10.43 -2.39
C ALA A 61 -3.11 -10.48 -2.15
N LEU A 62 -2.54 -9.38 -1.69
CA LEU A 62 -1.13 -9.28 -1.28
C LEU A 62 -0.76 -10.29 -0.17
N LEU A 63 -1.71 -10.61 0.71
CA LEU A 63 -1.52 -11.56 1.82
C LEU A 63 -1.27 -13.00 1.34
N ARG A 64 -1.67 -13.36 0.12
CA ARG A 64 -1.33 -14.67 -0.47
C ARG A 64 0.15 -14.84 -0.74
N GLY A 65 0.83 -13.75 -0.96
CA GLY A 65 2.24 -13.74 -1.34
C GLY A 65 3.19 -13.34 -0.21
N PHE A 66 2.71 -12.63 0.81
CA PHE A 66 3.59 -11.97 1.78
C PHE A 66 3.02 -12.07 3.19
N GLU A 67 3.83 -12.63 4.11
CA GLU A 67 3.50 -12.75 5.53
C GLU A 67 3.84 -11.44 6.24
N ILE A 68 2.81 -10.66 6.61
CA ILE A 68 2.97 -9.35 7.26
C ILE A 68 2.49 -9.32 8.71
N ALA A 69 2.00 -10.44 9.23
CA ALA A 69 1.49 -10.51 10.60
C ALA A 69 2.59 -10.18 11.63
N GLY A 70 2.28 -9.27 12.55
CA GLY A 70 3.20 -8.80 13.58
C GLY A 70 4.37 -7.93 13.07
N LYS A 71 4.42 -7.63 11.76
CA LYS A 71 5.47 -6.82 11.12
C LYS A 71 5.10 -5.35 11.08
N SER A 72 6.13 -4.52 10.82
CA SER A 72 5.94 -3.09 10.56
C SER A 72 5.85 -2.81 9.07
N LEU A 73 4.82 -2.07 8.65
CA LEU A 73 4.59 -1.66 7.26
C LEU A 73 4.35 -0.16 7.18
N ILE A 74 5.01 0.48 6.21
CA ILE A 74 4.69 1.86 5.82
C ILE A 74 4.03 1.87 4.44
N ASP A 75 2.87 2.51 4.35
CA ASP A 75 2.14 2.74 3.09
C ASP A 75 2.41 4.17 2.60
N VAL A 76 3.15 4.29 1.51
CA VAL A 76 3.66 5.57 0.99
C VAL A 76 2.74 6.11 -0.10
N GLY A 77 2.19 7.30 0.17
CA GLY A 77 1.17 7.90 -0.70
C GLY A 77 -0.16 7.16 -0.61
N THR A 78 -0.54 6.82 0.61
CA THR A 78 -1.67 5.92 0.92
C THR A 78 -3.04 6.42 0.42
N GLY A 79 -3.20 7.72 0.17
CA GLY A 79 -4.43 8.31 -0.35
C GLY A 79 -5.61 8.11 0.58
N ALA A 80 -6.60 7.36 0.11
CA ALA A 80 -7.76 6.97 0.90
C ALA A 80 -7.48 5.82 1.90
N GLY A 81 -6.22 5.40 2.07
CA GLY A 81 -5.85 4.31 2.98
C GLY A 81 -5.56 2.97 2.29
N PHE A 82 -5.28 2.98 1.00
CA PHE A 82 -5.05 1.77 0.21
C PHE A 82 -3.58 1.63 -0.23
N PRO A 83 -2.96 0.47 0.01
CA PRO A 83 -3.54 -0.75 0.57
C PRO A 83 -3.55 -0.83 2.11
N GLY A 84 -2.94 0.11 2.83
CA GLY A 84 -2.63 0.01 4.24
C GLY A 84 -3.81 -0.34 5.15
N LEU A 85 -4.91 0.41 5.12
CA LEU A 85 -6.08 0.15 5.99
C LEU A 85 -6.76 -1.17 5.64
N ALA A 86 -6.87 -1.53 4.36
CA ALA A 86 -7.45 -2.82 3.97
C ALA A 86 -6.62 -3.99 4.52
N LEU A 87 -5.28 -3.90 4.43
CA LEU A 87 -4.37 -4.89 5.01
C LEU A 87 -4.46 -4.94 6.54
N LYS A 88 -4.61 -3.79 7.21
CA LYS A 88 -4.74 -3.71 8.67
C LYS A 88 -6.01 -4.35 9.18
N ILE A 89 -7.13 -4.19 8.45
CA ILE A 89 -8.40 -4.84 8.79
C ILE A 89 -8.27 -6.37 8.68
N ALA A 90 -7.65 -6.87 7.61
CA ALA A 90 -7.45 -8.31 7.40
C ALA A 90 -6.35 -8.91 8.30
N CYS A 91 -5.41 -8.10 8.75
CA CYS A 91 -4.27 -8.52 9.58
C CYS A 91 -4.12 -7.59 10.79
N PRO A 92 -4.91 -7.77 11.87
CA PRO A 92 -4.95 -6.85 13.01
C PRO A 92 -3.61 -6.69 13.76
N SER A 93 -2.72 -7.67 13.68
CA SER A 93 -1.38 -7.61 14.30
C SER A 93 -0.35 -6.79 13.53
N LEU A 94 -0.69 -6.32 12.30
CA LEU A 94 0.16 -5.44 11.51
C LEU A 94 0.39 -4.10 12.23
N LYS A 95 1.64 -3.64 12.34
CA LYS A 95 1.99 -2.30 12.81
C LYS A 95 2.07 -1.38 11.59
N LEU A 96 1.06 -0.51 11.42
CA LEU A 96 0.88 0.25 10.19
C LEU A 96 1.25 1.72 10.35
N THR A 97 2.00 2.25 9.38
CA THR A 97 2.20 3.69 9.19
C THR A 97 1.62 4.10 7.84
N LEU A 98 0.70 5.05 7.85
CA LEU A 98 0.08 5.64 6.66
C LEU A 98 0.73 7.01 6.42
N LEU A 99 1.36 7.19 5.28
CA LEU A 99 2.05 8.42 4.90
C LEU A 99 1.39 9.05 3.68
N ASP A 100 0.92 10.28 3.81
CA ASP A 100 0.41 11.08 2.68
C ASP A 100 0.84 12.54 2.79
N SER A 101 1.04 13.19 1.64
CA SER A 101 1.48 14.58 1.54
C SER A 101 0.34 15.60 1.66
N LEU A 102 -0.92 15.17 1.70
CA LEU A 102 -2.09 16.02 1.79
C LEU A 102 -2.73 15.90 3.18
N ASP A 103 -2.67 16.99 3.97
CA ASP A 103 -3.19 17.03 5.34
C ASP A 103 -4.67 16.60 5.43
N LYS A 104 -5.49 17.03 4.49
CA LYS A 104 -6.91 16.64 4.45
C LYS A 104 -7.09 15.11 4.32
N ARG A 105 -6.21 14.40 3.58
CA ARG A 105 -6.25 12.93 3.49
C ARG A 105 -5.83 12.30 4.80
N VAL A 106 -4.79 12.83 5.43
CA VAL A 106 -4.33 12.35 6.75
C VAL A 106 -5.40 12.56 7.82
N GLY A 107 -6.14 13.67 7.77
CA GLY A 107 -7.32 13.90 8.62
C GLY A 107 -8.39 12.81 8.44
N PHE A 108 -8.72 12.48 7.18
CA PHE A 108 -9.64 11.38 6.85
C PHE A 108 -9.13 10.02 7.38
N LEU A 109 -7.85 9.72 7.22
CA LEU A 109 -7.26 8.46 7.69
C LEU A 109 -7.34 8.32 9.20
N ARG A 110 -7.11 9.41 9.96
CA ARG A 110 -7.27 9.42 11.42
C ARG A 110 -8.72 9.14 11.83
N GLU A 111 -9.68 9.80 11.17
CA GLU A 111 -11.12 9.55 11.38
C GLU A 111 -11.49 8.08 11.09
N CYS A 112 -10.97 7.51 9.98
CA CYS A 112 -11.16 6.09 9.68
C CYS A 112 -10.59 5.19 10.77
N CYS A 113 -9.35 5.41 11.20
CA CYS A 113 -8.72 4.60 12.23
C CYS A 113 -9.51 4.61 13.54
N GLU A 114 -10.02 5.78 13.94
CA GLU A 114 -10.84 5.95 15.13
C GLU A 114 -12.19 5.20 15.00
N LYS A 115 -12.95 5.45 13.93
CA LYS A 115 -14.24 4.80 13.67
C LYS A 115 -14.13 3.27 13.56
N LEU A 116 -13.05 2.77 12.95
CA LEU A 116 -12.78 1.34 12.77
C LEU A 116 -12.13 0.70 14.00
N GLU A 117 -11.83 1.48 15.05
CA GLU A 117 -11.15 1.02 16.27
C GLU A 117 -9.86 0.24 15.95
N LEU A 118 -8.99 0.83 15.10
CA LEU A 118 -7.73 0.21 14.70
C LEU A 118 -6.59 0.64 15.63
N ALA A 119 -6.04 -0.31 16.36
CA ALA A 119 -4.84 -0.12 17.16
C ALA A 119 -3.57 -0.19 16.30
N ASP A 120 -2.43 0.33 16.81
CA ASP A 120 -1.11 0.27 16.15
C ASP A 120 -1.09 0.84 14.72
N VAL A 121 -1.82 1.95 14.49
CA VAL A 121 -1.80 2.71 13.24
C VAL A 121 -1.31 4.14 13.51
N SER A 122 -0.33 4.58 12.72
CA SER A 122 0.17 5.96 12.73
C SER A 122 -0.16 6.64 11.40
N CYS A 123 -0.82 7.81 11.44
CA CYS A 123 -1.14 8.62 10.26
C CYS A 123 -0.25 9.86 10.22
N ILE A 124 0.62 9.95 9.22
CA ILE A 124 1.69 10.96 9.11
C ILE A 124 1.45 11.86 7.90
N HIS A 125 1.37 13.16 8.17
CA HIS A 125 1.36 14.17 7.12
C HIS A 125 2.80 14.56 6.80
N ALA A 126 3.33 14.04 5.72
CA ALA A 126 4.65 14.39 5.19
C ALA A 126 4.77 13.94 3.72
N ARG A 127 5.69 14.55 2.98
CA ARG A 127 6.18 13.97 1.73
C ARG A 127 7.11 12.80 2.06
N ALA A 128 7.14 11.80 1.19
CA ALA A 128 7.96 10.60 1.41
C ALA A 128 9.46 10.92 1.51
N GLU A 129 9.94 11.87 0.69
CA GLU A 129 11.32 12.36 0.72
C GLU A 129 11.65 13.22 1.95
N GLU A 130 10.65 13.67 2.67
CA GLU A 130 10.75 14.46 3.92
C GLU A 130 10.32 13.64 5.15
N ALA A 131 10.19 12.33 4.99
CA ALA A 131 9.81 11.45 6.09
C ALA A 131 10.79 11.58 7.28
N PRO A 132 10.32 11.46 8.54
CA PRO A 132 11.16 11.57 9.71
C PRO A 132 12.43 10.70 9.62
N ALA A 133 13.58 11.24 10.03
CA ALA A 133 14.86 10.52 9.98
C ALA A 133 14.81 9.16 10.70
N ALA A 134 13.99 9.04 11.75
CA ALA A 134 13.74 7.79 12.47
C ALA A 134 13.07 6.70 11.62
N TYR A 135 12.50 7.05 10.47
CA TYR A 135 11.85 6.09 9.56
C TYR A 135 12.84 5.45 8.57
N ARG A 136 14.07 5.98 8.50
CA ARG A 136 15.09 5.39 7.65
C ARG A 136 15.44 3.98 8.12
N ALA A 137 15.33 3.00 7.22
CA ALA A 137 15.57 1.58 7.51
C ALA A 137 14.80 1.06 8.75
N ALA A 138 13.57 1.54 8.96
CA ALA A 138 12.78 1.26 10.16
C ALA A 138 11.68 0.20 9.95
N PHE A 139 11.27 -0.05 8.70
CA PHE A 139 10.11 -0.90 8.40
C PHE A 139 10.51 -2.25 7.82
N ASP A 140 9.78 -3.30 8.21
CA ASP A 140 9.91 -4.62 7.61
C ASP A 140 9.40 -4.60 6.17
N PHE A 141 8.32 -3.81 5.93
CA PHE A 141 7.72 -3.61 4.62
C PHE A 141 7.48 -2.14 4.32
N ALA A 142 7.68 -1.76 3.06
CA ALA A 142 7.07 -0.58 2.49
C ALA A 142 6.13 -0.99 1.37
N THR A 143 5.03 -0.27 1.18
CA THR A 143 4.13 -0.46 0.03
C THR A 143 3.73 0.86 -0.58
N SER A 144 3.33 0.83 -1.84
CA SER A 144 2.74 1.97 -2.53
C SER A 144 1.88 1.48 -3.69
N ARG A 145 0.72 2.14 -3.90
CA ARG A 145 -0.22 1.84 -4.99
C ARG A 145 -0.58 3.12 -5.75
N ALA A 146 -0.48 3.09 -7.09
CA ALA A 146 -0.95 4.15 -7.98
C ALA A 146 -0.34 5.56 -7.75
N VAL A 147 0.87 5.67 -7.20
CA VAL A 147 1.52 6.96 -6.87
C VAL A 147 2.41 7.46 -8.01
N ALA A 148 3.32 6.61 -8.52
CA ALA A 148 4.30 6.99 -9.54
C ALA A 148 4.88 5.76 -10.27
N ARG A 149 5.74 6.00 -11.28
CA ARG A 149 6.53 4.94 -11.93
C ARG A 149 7.48 4.27 -10.93
N LEU A 150 7.80 2.99 -11.15
CA LEU A 150 8.54 2.16 -10.21
C LEU A 150 9.90 2.74 -9.80
N ARG A 151 10.66 3.33 -10.74
CA ARG A 151 11.96 3.97 -10.44
C ARG A 151 11.85 5.12 -9.42
N VAL A 152 10.76 5.90 -9.49
CA VAL A 152 10.47 6.96 -8.51
C VAL A 152 10.08 6.35 -7.17
N LEU A 153 9.21 5.35 -7.17
CA LEU A 153 8.80 4.65 -5.95
C LEU A 153 9.98 3.98 -5.24
N CYS A 154 10.94 3.43 -5.98
CA CYS A 154 12.16 2.87 -5.39
C CYS A 154 12.92 3.92 -4.57
N GLU A 155 13.07 5.15 -5.09
CA GLU A 155 13.75 6.22 -4.37
C GLU A 155 13.02 6.66 -3.10
N LEU A 156 11.69 6.68 -3.14
CA LEU A 156 10.85 7.08 -2.00
C LEU A 156 10.72 5.98 -0.92
N CYS A 157 10.66 4.71 -1.33
CA CYS A 157 10.31 3.61 -0.45
C CYS A 157 11.51 2.80 0.07
N LEU A 158 12.51 2.49 -0.78
CA LEU A 158 13.65 1.65 -0.37
C LEU A 158 14.48 2.21 0.79
N PRO A 159 14.67 3.54 0.94
CA PRO A 159 15.35 4.09 2.11
C PRO A 159 14.64 3.85 3.44
N LEU A 160 13.32 3.59 3.42
CA LEU A 160 12.51 3.34 4.61
C LEU A 160 12.56 1.88 5.07
N VAL A 161 12.93 0.96 4.16
CA VAL A 161 12.94 -0.49 4.41
C VAL A 161 14.22 -0.92 5.11
N LYS A 162 14.08 -1.75 6.15
CA LYS A 162 15.20 -2.44 6.83
C LYS A 162 15.93 -3.36 5.88
N LYS A 163 17.23 -3.56 6.11
CA LYS A 163 17.97 -4.64 5.45
C LYS A 163 17.30 -5.99 5.74
N GLY A 164 17.03 -6.76 4.69
CA GLY A 164 16.24 -7.99 4.77
C GLY A 164 14.73 -7.80 4.64
N GLY A 165 14.21 -6.55 4.69
CA GLY A 165 12.82 -6.23 4.45
C GLY A 165 12.46 -6.14 2.97
N LEU A 166 11.20 -5.85 2.65
CA LEU A 166 10.67 -5.80 1.28
C LEU A 166 9.98 -4.47 0.97
N PHE A 167 10.23 -3.95 -0.21
CA PHE A 167 9.35 -2.97 -0.84
C PHE A 167 8.38 -3.71 -1.78
N LEU A 168 7.07 -3.54 -1.56
CA LEU A 168 5.98 -4.17 -2.29
C LEU A 168 5.29 -3.10 -3.16
N ALA A 169 5.72 -2.96 -4.41
CA ALA A 169 5.12 -2.02 -5.35
C ALA A 169 3.91 -2.67 -6.05
N MET A 170 2.69 -2.20 -5.73
CA MET A 170 1.48 -2.63 -6.42
C MET A 170 1.38 -1.95 -7.78
N LYS A 171 1.23 -2.75 -8.84
CA LYS A 171 1.24 -2.34 -10.23
C LYS A 171 0.12 -3.00 -11.04
N GLY A 172 -0.15 -2.45 -12.22
CA GLY A 172 -1.01 -3.09 -13.21
C GLY A 172 -0.47 -4.43 -13.70
N PRO A 173 -1.11 -5.03 -14.71
CA PRO A 173 -0.79 -6.39 -15.15
C PRO A 173 0.61 -6.52 -15.77
N GLU A 174 1.13 -5.47 -16.39
CA GLU A 174 2.37 -5.48 -17.16
C GLU A 174 3.40 -4.50 -16.57
N PRO A 175 4.13 -4.89 -15.53
CA PRO A 175 5.13 -4.03 -14.89
C PRO A 175 6.51 -4.09 -15.57
N ASP A 176 6.69 -4.91 -16.61
CA ASP A 176 8.00 -5.31 -17.12
C ASP A 176 8.82 -4.11 -17.64
N GLU A 177 8.21 -3.17 -18.40
CA GLU A 177 8.87 -1.95 -18.85
C GLU A 177 9.32 -1.08 -17.67
N GLU A 178 8.43 -0.85 -16.70
CA GLU A 178 8.78 -0.07 -15.50
C GLU A 178 9.86 -0.76 -14.67
N LEU A 179 9.85 -2.08 -14.63
CA LEU A 179 10.84 -2.88 -13.93
C LEU A 179 12.22 -2.79 -14.58
N GLU A 180 12.28 -2.85 -15.92
CA GLU A 180 13.52 -2.65 -16.67
C GLU A 180 14.10 -1.25 -16.42
N GLU A 181 13.29 -0.21 -16.55
CA GLU A 181 13.68 1.18 -16.24
C GLU A 181 14.19 1.37 -14.80
N ALA A 182 13.62 0.64 -13.84
CA ALA A 182 13.94 0.78 -12.43
C ALA A 182 15.18 0.01 -11.97
N GLN A 183 15.75 -0.88 -12.79
CA GLN A 183 16.89 -1.75 -12.40
C GLN A 183 18.08 -0.96 -11.85
N GLY A 184 18.40 0.19 -12.47
CA GLY A 184 19.46 1.08 -12.00
C GLY A 184 19.19 1.66 -10.61
N ALA A 185 17.97 2.16 -10.41
CA ALA A 185 17.51 2.72 -9.14
C ALA A 185 17.47 1.66 -8.04
N ILE A 186 16.95 0.46 -8.34
CA ILE A 186 16.87 -0.66 -7.40
C ILE A 186 18.27 -0.99 -6.86
N ARG A 187 19.25 -1.24 -7.74
CA ARG A 187 20.62 -1.56 -7.33
C ARG A 187 21.29 -0.42 -6.55
N LEU A 188 21.15 0.81 -7.04
CA LEU A 188 21.75 2.00 -6.40
C LEU A 188 21.22 2.21 -4.98
N LEU A 189 19.95 1.89 -4.74
CA LEU A 189 19.29 2.05 -3.44
C LEU A 189 19.44 0.83 -2.51
N GLY A 190 20.27 -0.13 -2.89
CA GLY A 190 20.55 -1.34 -2.11
C GLY A 190 19.39 -2.36 -2.17
N GLY A 191 18.66 -2.40 -3.28
CA GLY A 191 17.60 -3.37 -3.52
C GLY A 191 18.01 -4.45 -4.53
N SER A 192 17.24 -5.53 -4.54
CA SER A 192 17.26 -6.60 -5.55
C SER A 192 15.83 -7.08 -5.78
N VAL A 193 15.43 -7.25 -7.03
CA VAL A 193 14.12 -7.83 -7.34
C VAL A 193 14.09 -9.27 -6.84
N GLU A 194 13.15 -9.55 -5.95
CA GLU A 194 12.96 -10.89 -5.41
C GLU A 194 12.02 -11.70 -6.27
N ARG A 195 10.87 -11.10 -6.61
CA ARG A 195 9.87 -11.71 -7.50
C ARG A 195 8.85 -10.70 -8.01
N VAL A 196 8.15 -11.06 -9.06
CA VAL A 196 6.93 -10.41 -9.54
C VAL A 196 5.78 -11.36 -9.22
N PHE A 197 4.97 -10.98 -8.22
CA PHE A 197 3.79 -11.74 -7.81
C PHE A 197 2.59 -11.26 -8.62
N ARG A 198 2.06 -12.14 -9.47
CA ARG A 198 0.89 -11.88 -10.32
C ARG A 198 -0.33 -12.50 -9.69
N TYR A 199 -1.45 -11.80 -9.72
CA TYR A 199 -2.73 -12.30 -9.20
C TYR A 199 -3.90 -11.71 -9.99
N GLN A 200 -4.99 -12.44 -10.00
CA GLN A 200 -6.28 -11.97 -10.49
C GLN A 200 -7.09 -11.44 -9.30
N ILE A 201 -7.76 -10.31 -9.49
CA ILE A 201 -8.65 -9.76 -8.47
C ILE A 201 -9.90 -10.65 -8.40
N PRO A 202 -10.27 -11.19 -7.23
CA PRO A 202 -11.39 -12.11 -7.10
C PRO A 202 -12.68 -11.62 -7.74
N GLY A 203 -13.33 -12.51 -8.48
CA GLY A 203 -14.57 -12.24 -9.18
C GLY A 203 -14.46 -11.25 -10.34
N THR A 204 -13.27 -10.98 -10.88
CA THR A 204 -13.04 -10.10 -12.04
C THR A 204 -12.08 -10.77 -13.02
N GLU A 205 -11.98 -10.21 -14.25
CA GLU A 205 -10.92 -10.56 -15.21
C GLU A 205 -9.67 -9.64 -15.07
N VAL A 206 -9.64 -8.79 -14.06
CA VAL A 206 -8.55 -7.83 -13.85
C VAL A 206 -7.37 -8.52 -13.17
N HIS A 207 -6.19 -8.39 -13.78
CA HIS A 207 -4.94 -8.89 -13.23
C HIS A 207 -4.08 -7.72 -12.74
N HIS A 208 -3.49 -7.89 -11.57
CA HIS A 208 -2.52 -6.96 -11.02
C HIS A 208 -1.24 -7.69 -10.62
N THR A 209 -0.20 -6.90 -10.32
CA THR A 209 1.10 -7.42 -9.93
C THR A 209 1.62 -6.70 -8.70
N VAL A 210 2.44 -7.42 -7.92
CA VAL A 210 3.29 -6.83 -6.89
C VAL A 210 4.74 -7.10 -7.28
N VAL A 211 5.49 -6.03 -7.56
CA VAL A 211 6.94 -6.13 -7.71
C VAL A 211 7.54 -6.08 -6.31
N ALA A 212 8.05 -7.22 -5.86
CA ALA A 212 8.70 -7.35 -4.55
C ALA A 212 10.21 -7.14 -4.68
N ILE A 213 10.71 -6.11 -4.00
CA ILE A 213 12.12 -5.71 -4.01
C ILE A 213 12.69 -5.91 -2.61
N ARG A 214 13.64 -6.86 -2.49
CA ARG A 214 14.36 -7.14 -1.24
C ARG A 214 15.40 -6.07 -0.97
N LYS A 215 15.41 -5.52 0.24
CA LYS A 215 16.47 -4.63 0.70
C LYS A 215 17.69 -5.44 1.09
N THR A 216 18.73 -5.43 0.29
CA THR A 216 19.96 -6.23 0.46
C THR A 216 21.12 -5.42 1.01
N GLY A 217 21.14 -4.11 0.79
CA GLY A 217 22.18 -3.18 1.23
C GLY A 217 21.60 -1.84 1.65
N ASP A 218 22.45 -0.92 2.11
CA ASP A 218 22.04 0.41 2.53
C ASP A 218 21.76 1.31 1.33
N SER A 219 20.73 2.16 1.44
CA SER A 219 20.56 3.28 0.50
C SER A 219 21.55 4.38 0.86
N PRO A 220 22.29 4.96 -0.13
CA PRO A 220 23.20 6.07 0.15
C PRO A 220 22.49 7.23 0.85
N ALA A 221 23.17 7.91 1.78
CA ALA A 221 22.58 8.92 2.66
C ALA A 221 21.92 10.09 1.92
N LYS A 222 22.34 10.39 0.68
CA LYS A 222 21.78 11.44 -0.16
C LYS A 222 20.39 11.12 -0.74
N TYR A 223 19.89 9.90 -0.57
CA TYR A 223 18.57 9.48 -1.02
C TYR A 223 17.60 9.28 0.17
N PRO A 224 16.31 9.61 0.00
CA PRO A 224 15.72 10.22 -1.19
C PRO A 224 16.20 11.65 -1.41
N ARG A 225 16.22 12.07 -2.68
CA ARG A 225 16.49 13.46 -3.08
C ARG A 225 15.21 14.31 -2.89
N PRO A 226 15.34 15.67 -2.84
CA PRO A 226 14.17 16.56 -2.89
C PRO A 226 13.28 16.28 -4.11
N TRP A 227 11.96 16.35 -3.93
CA TRP A 227 10.97 16.03 -4.97
C TRP A 227 11.23 16.70 -6.33
N ALA A 228 11.61 17.99 -6.32
CA ALA A 228 11.92 18.71 -7.55
C ALA A 228 13.03 18.04 -8.38
N GLN A 229 14.03 17.44 -7.73
CA GLN A 229 15.09 16.70 -8.39
C GLN A 229 14.63 15.35 -8.90
N ILE A 230 13.85 14.62 -8.08
CA ILE A 230 13.25 13.31 -8.46
C ILE A 230 12.39 13.49 -9.70
N LYS A 231 11.47 14.49 -9.68
CA LYS A 231 10.56 14.77 -10.79
C LYS A 231 11.29 15.17 -12.08
N LYS A 232 12.34 16.00 -11.97
CA LYS A 232 13.10 16.48 -13.13
C LYS A 232 13.97 15.39 -13.77
N LYS A 233 14.56 14.55 -12.94
CA LYS A 233 15.46 13.46 -13.37
C LYS A 233 15.30 12.26 -12.46
N PRO A 234 14.29 11.40 -12.67
CA PRO A 234 14.19 10.13 -11.96
C PRO A 234 15.46 9.27 -12.12
N LEU A 235 15.72 8.39 -11.15
CA LEU A 235 16.86 7.45 -11.20
C LEU A 235 16.71 6.45 -12.35
#